data_787e6b5ed0042c230aabd4a281a04303
#
_entry.id   787e6b5ed0042c230aabd4a281a04303
#
_cell.length_a   1.000
_cell.length_b   1.000
_cell.length_c   1.000
_cell.angle_alpha   90.00
_cell.angle_beta   90.00
_cell.angle_gamma   90.00
#
_symmetry.space_group_name_H-M   'P 1'
#
loop_
_entity.id
_entity.type
_entity.pdbx_description
1 polymer ?
#
loop_
_entity_poly.entity_id
_entity_poly.type
_entity_poly.pdbx_seq_one_letter_code
_entity_poly.pdbx_strand_id
1 'polypeptide(L)'
;MTDSPRKSRATRSIARSMTVAVAAIAVLILGIGGWAATSKLAGAVVAPGMVVVEGNVKLVQHRTGGIVGEIRVKNGSRVAAGDLLIRLDDTITRANLAVITKQIDQLTARRMRLAAERDEAAEVMVPDELKARLSEPEVADYVKAEEALFKARKRTIEGQKAQLRERIDQIRQESEGLVARRAAKDDELKLIEEELAGVVQLHEKQLTPFSQVAALQRVKAQLAGERGQLTSDIARAATRITETELQILQLDQDRRAEVLTELRDIENKLAELAEQRVAALDELKRVNILAPQDGLVHELAVHTIGGVITPGETIMQIVPVNDALVVEARVRPSDIDQLHAGQQAVLRFSAFNQRTTPELFGTVETIGANLSASKETGETWYTVRIDMSREEIARLGNLVLQSGMPVEAFIETGERTALSYLTKPLADQIARAMRED
;
A
#
# COMPACT_ATOMS: atom_id res chain seq x y z
N MET A 1 24.53 -72.20 98.21
CA MET A 1 23.35 -71.32 98.23
C MET A 1 23.41 -70.45 97.04
N THR A 2 22.71 -70.80 95.96
CA THR A 2 22.64 -70.06 94.75
C THR A 2 21.22 -70.13 94.23
N ASP A 3 20.52 -69.03 94.35
CA ASP A 3 19.14 -68.89 93.95
C ASP A 3 19.11 -68.36 92.51
N SER A 4 18.55 -69.07 91.59
CA SER A 4 18.38 -68.63 90.19
C SER A 4 16.95 -68.22 89.98
N PRO A 5 16.67 -66.99 89.48
CA PRO A 5 15.30 -66.51 89.24
C PRO A 5 14.70 -67.19 87.99
N ARG A 6 13.63 -67.93 88.17
CA ARG A 6 12.73 -68.42 87.09
C ARG A 6 12.10 -67.27 86.35
N LYS A 7 12.56 -66.93 85.13
CA LYS A 7 11.83 -66.04 84.22
C LYS A 7 10.45 -66.63 83.91
N SER A 8 9.39 -65.94 84.35
CA SER A 8 8.00 -66.38 84.27
C SER A 8 7.54 -66.55 82.78
N ARG A 9 6.76 -67.59 82.56
CA ARG A 9 6.11 -67.91 81.25
C ARG A 9 5.29 -66.77 80.71
N ALA A 10 4.84 -65.80 81.52
CA ALA A 10 4.07 -64.59 81.14
C ALA A 10 4.86 -63.62 80.28
N THR A 11 6.15 -63.39 80.55
CA THR A 11 6.97 -62.46 79.73
C THR A 11 7.27 -62.98 78.32
N ARG A 12 7.29 -64.34 78.12
CA ARG A 12 7.45 -64.93 76.78
C ARG A 12 6.15 -64.84 75.95
N SER A 13 4.97 -64.90 76.56
CA SER A 13 3.69 -64.78 75.83
C SER A 13 3.45 -63.35 75.44
N ILE A 14 3.76 -62.35 76.27
CA ILE A 14 3.64 -60.90 75.96
C ILE A 14 4.61 -60.51 74.83
N ALA A 15 5.86 -60.98 74.85
CA ALA A 15 6.81 -60.72 73.78
C ALA A 15 6.34 -61.31 72.41
N ARG A 16 5.75 -62.52 72.44
CA ARG A 16 5.22 -63.16 71.22
C ARG A 16 3.96 -62.48 70.70
N SER A 17 3.10 -62.01 71.56
CA SER A 17 1.91 -61.21 71.15
C SER A 17 2.32 -59.84 70.61
N MET A 18 3.35 -59.24 71.23
CA MET A 18 3.90 -57.94 70.77
C MET A 18 4.60 -58.05 69.39
N THR A 19 5.37 -59.16 69.17
CA THR A 19 5.99 -59.40 67.85
C THR A 19 4.93 -59.69 66.76
N VAL A 20 3.87 -60.44 67.10
CA VAL A 20 2.74 -60.68 66.17
C VAL A 20 1.99 -59.36 65.88
N ALA A 21 1.74 -58.51 66.89
CA ALA A 21 1.12 -57.22 66.72
C ALA A 21 1.96 -56.26 65.85
N VAL A 22 3.29 -56.19 66.10
CA VAL A 22 4.21 -55.41 65.31
C VAL A 22 4.31 -55.93 63.86
N ALA A 23 4.36 -57.26 63.67
CA ALA A 23 4.35 -57.87 62.35
C ALA A 23 3.03 -57.61 61.60
N ALA A 24 1.89 -57.68 62.29
CA ALA A 24 0.57 -57.35 61.69
C ALA A 24 0.47 -55.89 61.30
N ILE A 25 0.97 -54.98 62.17
CA ILE A 25 1.04 -53.55 61.87
C ILE A 25 1.98 -53.26 60.66
N ALA A 26 3.16 -53.95 60.65
CA ALA A 26 4.09 -53.83 59.54
C ALA A 26 3.51 -54.33 58.21
N VAL A 27 2.80 -55.48 58.23
CA VAL A 27 2.07 -55.97 57.02
C VAL A 27 0.96 -55.01 56.57
N LEU A 28 0.25 -54.42 57.52
CA LEU A 28 -0.82 -53.47 57.23
C LEU A 28 -0.26 -52.17 56.67
N ILE A 29 0.84 -51.63 57.20
CA ILE A 29 1.53 -50.43 56.69
C ILE A 29 2.13 -50.73 55.33
N LEU A 30 2.77 -51.87 55.10
CA LEU A 30 3.34 -52.28 53.83
C LEU A 30 2.22 -52.54 52.77
N GLY A 31 1.13 -53.14 53.18
CA GLY A 31 0.00 -53.47 52.34
C GLY A 31 -0.73 -52.20 51.91
N ILE A 32 -1.12 -51.35 52.87
CA ILE A 32 -1.82 -50.09 52.60
C ILE A 32 -0.87 -49.09 51.91
N GLY A 33 0.39 -49.00 52.40
CA GLY A 33 1.41 -48.14 51.82
C GLY A 33 1.76 -48.52 50.35
N GLY A 34 1.94 -49.86 50.14
CA GLY A 34 2.17 -50.41 48.81
C GLY A 34 0.98 -50.16 47.84
N TRP A 35 -0.26 -50.42 48.35
CA TRP A 35 -1.46 -50.08 47.57
C TRP A 35 -1.56 -48.58 47.29
N ALA A 36 -1.33 -47.73 48.28
CA ALA A 36 -1.39 -46.28 48.11
C ALA A 36 -0.27 -45.75 47.19
N ALA A 37 0.87 -46.43 47.12
CA ALA A 37 1.97 -46.06 46.21
C ALA A 37 1.74 -46.50 44.75
N THR A 38 0.91 -47.57 44.53
CA THR A 38 0.63 -48.14 43.22
C THR A 38 -0.74 -47.67 42.65
N SER A 39 -1.67 -47.28 43.51
CA SER A 39 -2.99 -46.83 43.14
C SER A 39 -2.92 -45.40 42.56
N LYS A 40 -3.23 -45.27 41.30
CA LYS A 40 -3.27 -43.99 40.57
C LYS A 40 -4.65 -43.38 40.72
N LEU A 41 -4.70 -42.15 41.16
CA LEU A 41 -5.89 -41.31 41.23
C LEU A 41 -5.79 -40.25 40.15
N ALA A 42 -6.81 -40.16 39.30
CA ALA A 42 -6.92 -39.03 38.34
C ALA A 42 -7.28 -37.75 39.12
N GLY A 43 -6.44 -36.75 39.02
CA GLY A 43 -6.74 -35.40 39.53
C GLY A 43 -7.43 -34.58 38.47
N ALA A 44 -8.31 -33.65 38.86
CA ALA A 44 -8.86 -32.67 37.97
C ALA A 44 -8.85 -31.29 38.63
N VAL A 45 -8.54 -30.25 37.83
CA VAL A 45 -8.74 -28.85 38.21
C VAL A 45 -10.14 -28.48 37.83
N VAL A 46 -10.92 -28.01 38.81
CA VAL A 46 -12.30 -27.54 38.57
C VAL A 46 -12.27 -26.04 38.35
N ALA A 47 -12.69 -25.61 37.18
CA ALA A 47 -12.70 -24.21 36.78
C ALA A 47 -14.11 -23.79 36.32
N PRO A 48 -14.73 -22.77 36.95
CA PRO A 48 -15.93 -22.16 36.39
C PRO A 48 -15.61 -21.46 35.08
N GLY A 49 -16.51 -21.57 34.13
CA GLY A 49 -16.35 -20.97 32.79
C GLY A 49 -17.67 -20.59 32.17
N MET A 50 -17.58 -20.12 30.95
CA MET A 50 -18.73 -19.82 30.12
C MET A 50 -18.48 -20.21 28.67
N VAL A 51 -19.54 -20.52 27.95
CA VAL A 51 -19.48 -20.72 26.50
C VAL A 51 -19.31 -19.37 25.84
N VAL A 52 -18.35 -19.25 24.94
CA VAL A 52 -18.13 -18.06 24.13
C VAL A 52 -17.99 -18.46 22.65
N VAL A 53 -18.25 -17.54 21.76
CA VAL A 53 -17.96 -17.75 20.32
C VAL A 53 -16.48 -17.56 20.11
N GLU A 54 -15.83 -18.46 19.37
CA GLU A 54 -14.37 -18.41 19.11
C GLU A 54 -13.97 -17.12 18.39
N GLY A 55 -14.82 -16.61 17.50
CA GLY A 55 -14.61 -15.41 16.74
C GLY A 55 -14.78 -14.12 17.53
N ASN A 56 -13.88 -13.19 17.30
CA ASN A 56 -14.01 -11.86 17.86
C ASN A 56 -15.07 -11.05 17.11
N VAL A 57 -15.89 -10.32 17.85
CA VAL A 57 -16.79 -9.30 17.29
C VAL A 57 -15.99 -8.31 16.46
N LYS A 58 -16.37 -8.10 15.20
CA LYS A 58 -15.71 -7.12 14.31
C LYS A 58 -16.43 -5.79 14.40
N LEU A 59 -15.66 -4.76 14.75
CA LEU A 59 -16.14 -3.39 14.73
C LEU A 59 -16.09 -2.86 13.30
N VAL A 60 -17.23 -2.39 12.80
CA VAL A 60 -17.33 -1.70 11.51
C VAL A 60 -17.17 -0.22 11.77
N GLN A 61 -16.09 0.35 11.23
CA GLN A 61 -15.74 1.76 11.37
C GLN A 61 -15.44 2.36 10.01
N HIS A 62 -15.62 3.69 9.86
CA HIS A 62 -15.25 4.40 8.64
C HIS A 62 -14.10 5.37 8.91
N ARG A 63 -13.06 5.31 8.04
CA ARG A 63 -11.81 6.05 8.26
C ARG A 63 -11.98 7.57 8.21
N THR A 64 -12.76 8.06 7.24
CA THR A 64 -12.92 9.51 6.95
C THR A 64 -14.28 10.04 7.35
N GLY A 65 -15.22 9.17 7.78
CA GLY A 65 -16.60 9.57 8.03
C GLY A 65 -17.36 9.91 6.73
N GLY A 66 -18.49 10.58 6.85
CA GLY A 66 -19.29 11.05 5.72
C GLY A 66 -20.78 11.17 6.06
N ILE A 67 -21.56 11.60 5.08
CA ILE A 67 -23.03 11.69 5.20
C ILE A 67 -23.64 10.36 4.77
N VAL A 68 -24.60 9.86 5.54
CA VAL A 68 -25.31 8.60 5.25
C VAL A 68 -26.31 8.81 4.11
N GLY A 69 -26.11 8.11 3.00
CA GLY A 69 -27.03 8.13 1.85
C GLY A 69 -28.08 7.01 1.92
N GLU A 70 -27.69 5.80 2.34
CA GLU A 70 -28.58 4.62 2.38
C GLU A 70 -28.16 3.68 3.49
N ILE A 71 -29.14 3.12 4.22
CA ILE A 71 -28.92 2.09 5.25
C ILE A 71 -29.66 0.83 4.81
N ARG A 72 -28.95 -0.30 4.63
CA ARG A 72 -29.51 -1.57 4.17
C ARG A 72 -29.73 -2.60 5.25
N VAL A 73 -29.23 -2.36 6.44
CA VAL A 73 -29.25 -3.32 7.55
C VAL A 73 -29.89 -2.72 8.79
N LYS A 74 -30.37 -3.59 9.69
CA LYS A 74 -30.91 -3.25 11.00
C LYS A 74 -30.25 -4.14 12.05
N ASN A 75 -30.39 -3.79 13.33
CA ASN A 75 -29.97 -4.67 14.41
C ASN A 75 -30.63 -6.05 14.28
N GLY A 76 -29.84 -7.12 14.36
CA GLY A 76 -30.27 -8.49 14.14
C GLY A 76 -30.30 -8.95 12.67
N SER A 77 -29.98 -8.09 11.70
CA SER A 77 -29.85 -8.52 10.29
C SER A 77 -28.68 -9.49 10.12
N ARG A 78 -28.92 -10.58 9.38
CA ARG A 78 -27.86 -11.52 8.99
C ARG A 78 -27.19 -11.01 7.72
N VAL A 79 -25.86 -10.97 7.72
CA VAL A 79 -25.05 -10.46 6.60
C VAL A 79 -23.95 -11.45 6.28
N ALA A 80 -23.60 -11.51 5.00
CA ALA A 80 -22.42 -12.25 4.51
C ALA A 80 -21.25 -11.29 4.30
N ALA A 81 -20.03 -11.81 4.31
CA ALA A 81 -18.83 -11.04 3.99
C ALA A 81 -18.96 -10.37 2.62
N GLY A 82 -18.72 -9.05 2.57
CA GLY A 82 -18.85 -8.24 1.36
C GLY A 82 -20.26 -7.65 1.12
N ASP A 83 -21.26 -7.99 1.92
CA ASP A 83 -22.58 -7.37 1.82
C ASP A 83 -22.53 -5.88 2.12
N LEU A 84 -23.31 -5.09 1.35
CA LEU A 84 -23.42 -3.65 1.56
C LEU A 84 -24.28 -3.37 2.80
N LEU A 85 -23.65 -2.76 3.81
CA LEU A 85 -24.28 -2.37 5.07
C LEU A 85 -24.87 -0.97 5.00
N ILE A 86 -24.05 -0.02 4.65
CA ILE A 86 -24.38 1.41 4.54
C ILE A 86 -23.68 1.96 3.31
N ARG A 87 -24.35 2.84 2.57
CA ARG A 87 -23.76 3.66 1.52
C ARG A 87 -23.75 5.11 1.98
N LEU A 88 -22.58 5.74 1.92
CA LEU A 88 -22.46 7.18 2.14
C LEU A 88 -22.88 7.96 0.89
N ASP A 89 -23.13 9.25 1.02
CA ASP A 89 -23.33 10.17 -0.11
C ASP A 89 -22.01 10.33 -0.88
N ASP A 90 -22.03 9.97 -2.14
CA ASP A 90 -20.86 9.97 -3.01
C ASP A 90 -20.78 11.19 -3.94
N THR A 91 -21.71 12.13 -3.82
CA THR A 91 -21.85 13.28 -4.73
C THR A 91 -20.53 14.08 -4.83
N ILE A 92 -19.97 14.46 -3.69
CA ILE A 92 -18.72 15.24 -3.65
C ILE A 92 -17.54 14.41 -4.16
N THR A 93 -17.44 13.16 -3.74
CA THR A 93 -16.34 12.26 -4.13
C THR A 93 -16.36 11.97 -5.64
N ARG A 94 -17.55 11.74 -6.21
CA ARG A 94 -17.71 11.59 -7.67
C ARG A 94 -17.36 12.86 -8.43
N ALA A 95 -17.82 14.02 -7.94
CA ALA A 95 -17.52 15.30 -8.58
C ALA A 95 -16.00 15.57 -8.58
N ASN A 96 -15.32 15.32 -7.47
CA ASN A 96 -13.88 15.46 -7.37
C ASN A 96 -13.13 14.53 -8.34
N LEU A 97 -13.50 13.25 -8.39
CA LEU A 97 -12.95 12.29 -9.34
C LEU A 97 -13.19 12.73 -10.81
N ALA A 98 -14.37 13.27 -11.12
CA ALA A 98 -14.69 13.77 -12.45
C ALA A 98 -13.80 14.97 -12.84
N VAL A 99 -13.56 15.92 -11.91
CA VAL A 99 -12.67 17.07 -12.15
C VAL A 99 -11.25 16.59 -12.43
N ILE A 100 -10.70 15.68 -11.62
CA ILE A 100 -9.36 15.12 -11.83
C ILE A 100 -9.28 14.40 -13.18
N THR A 101 -10.29 13.61 -13.52
CA THR A 101 -10.32 12.87 -14.80
C THR A 101 -10.33 13.82 -16.00
N LYS A 102 -11.16 14.88 -15.96
CA LYS A 102 -11.20 15.91 -17.01
C LYS A 102 -9.86 16.62 -17.17
N GLN A 103 -9.18 16.95 -16.09
CA GLN A 103 -7.85 17.55 -16.15
C GLN A 103 -6.82 16.62 -16.79
N ILE A 104 -6.87 15.32 -16.46
CA ILE A 104 -6.01 14.31 -17.09
C ILE A 104 -6.27 14.22 -18.58
N ASP A 105 -7.55 14.18 -19.01
CA ASP A 105 -7.93 14.12 -20.41
C ASP A 105 -7.43 15.33 -21.20
N GLN A 106 -7.64 16.54 -20.66
CA GLN A 106 -7.18 17.79 -21.25
C GLN A 106 -5.65 17.82 -21.38
N LEU A 107 -4.92 17.48 -20.34
CA LEU A 107 -3.46 17.46 -20.37
C LEU A 107 -2.91 16.35 -21.27
N THR A 108 -3.60 15.21 -21.35
CA THR A 108 -3.22 14.13 -22.26
C THR A 108 -3.39 14.55 -23.72
N ALA A 109 -4.48 15.25 -24.06
CA ALA A 109 -4.66 15.84 -25.38
C ALA A 109 -3.56 16.87 -25.70
N ARG A 110 -3.20 17.73 -24.75
CA ARG A 110 -2.11 18.70 -24.90
C ARG A 110 -0.75 18.03 -25.08
N ARG A 111 -0.46 16.98 -24.26
CA ARG A 111 0.75 16.14 -24.41
C ARG A 111 0.85 15.53 -25.81
N MET A 112 -0.25 15.01 -26.33
CA MET A 112 -0.36 14.45 -27.67
C MET A 112 0.08 15.47 -28.74
N ARG A 113 -0.40 16.73 -28.68
CA ARG A 113 0.01 17.81 -29.58
C ARG A 113 1.50 18.11 -29.46
N LEU A 114 1.98 18.29 -28.24
CA LEU A 114 3.39 18.62 -28.00
C LEU A 114 4.35 17.51 -28.42
N ALA A 115 3.95 16.26 -28.27
CA ALA A 115 4.71 15.12 -28.77
C ALA A 115 4.81 15.16 -30.31
N ALA A 116 3.70 15.46 -31.00
CA ALA A 116 3.70 15.63 -32.44
C ALA A 116 4.55 16.83 -32.90
N GLU A 117 4.55 17.94 -32.15
CA GLU A 117 5.40 19.13 -32.41
C GLU A 117 6.89 18.81 -32.16
N ARG A 118 7.23 18.06 -31.11
CA ARG A 118 8.60 17.61 -30.80
C ARG A 118 9.16 16.75 -31.93
N ASP A 119 8.35 15.80 -32.39
CA ASP A 119 8.76 14.80 -33.38
C ASP A 119 8.59 15.31 -34.85
N GLU A 120 8.20 16.57 -35.01
CA GLU A 120 7.93 17.21 -36.32
C GLU A 120 6.98 16.37 -37.19
N ALA A 121 6.01 15.72 -36.55
CA ALA A 121 5.10 14.81 -37.22
C ALA A 121 4.21 15.53 -38.26
N ALA A 122 3.73 14.76 -39.26
CA ALA A 122 2.79 15.29 -40.23
C ALA A 122 1.43 15.58 -39.60
N GLU A 123 0.98 14.66 -38.73
CA GLU A 123 -0.32 14.67 -38.06
C GLU A 123 -0.17 14.26 -36.59
N VAL A 124 -1.16 14.61 -35.79
CA VAL A 124 -1.22 14.26 -34.39
C VAL A 124 -1.77 12.83 -34.23
N MET A 125 -1.09 11.95 -33.48
CA MET A 125 -1.57 10.62 -33.16
C MET A 125 -2.33 10.62 -31.84
N VAL A 126 -3.62 10.30 -31.87
CA VAL A 126 -4.45 10.21 -30.66
C VAL A 126 -4.06 8.98 -29.87
N PRO A 127 -3.71 9.09 -28.56
CA PRO A 127 -3.39 7.97 -27.70
C PRO A 127 -4.61 7.05 -27.50
N ASP A 128 -4.35 5.74 -27.29
CA ASP A 128 -5.42 4.74 -27.16
C ASP A 128 -6.37 5.02 -25.99
N GLU A 129 -5.84 5.63 -24.90
CA GLU A 129 -6.61 6.07 -23.73
C GLU A 129 -7.72 7.07 -24.12
N LEU A 130 -7.42 8.04 -24.99
CA LEU A 130 -8.39 9.01 -25.48
C LEU A 130 -9.24 8.43 -26.62
N LYS A 131 -8.67 7.57 -27.48
CA LYS A 131 -9.43 6.91 -28.55
C LYS A 131 -10.62 6.13 -28.04
N ALA A 132 -10.44 5.38 -26.95
CA ALA A 132 -11.50 4.59 -26.34
C ALA A 132 -12.69 5.45 -25.84
N ARG A 133 -12.44 6.74 -25.62
CA ARG A 133 -13.42 7.69 -25.05
C ARG A 133 -13.80 8.84 -26.00
N LEU A 134 -13.48 8.73 -27.27
CA LEU A 134 -13.87 9.73 -28.28
C LEU A 134 -15.40 9.86 -28.47
N SER A 135 -16.18 8.89 -28.01
CA SER A 135 -17.65 8.98 -27.96
C SER A 135 -18.15 10.00 -26.93
N GLU A 136 -17.33 10.37 -25.95
CA GLU A 136 -17.64 11.41 -24.97
C GLU A 136 -17.40 12.79 -25.62
N PRO A 137 -18.42 13.69 -25.69
CA PRO A 137 -18.28 14.97 -26.40
C PRO A 137 -17.13 15.82 -25.89
N GLU A 138 -16.92 15.87 -24.57
CA GLU A 138 -15.85 16.66 -23.94
C GLU A 138 -14.46 16.20 -24.38
N VAL A 139 -14.22 14.88 -24.41
CA VAL A 139 -12.93 14.30 -24.83
C VAL A 139 -12.68 14.57 -26.31
N ALA A 140 -13.71 14.41 -27.15
CA ALA A 140 -13.62 14.70 -28.57
C ALA A 140 -13.29 16.20 -28.84
N ASP A 141 -13.85 17.09 -28.04
CA ASP A 141 -13.61 18.54 -28.17
C ASP A 141 -12.16 18.89 -27.75
N TYR A 142 -11.60 18.29 -26.70
CA TYR A 142 -10.18 18.51 -26.36
C TYR A 142 -9.25 18.04 -27.48
N VAL A 143 -9.48 16.85 -28.02
CA VAL A 143 -8.68 16.34 -29.14
C VAL A 143 -8.75 17.24 -30.34
N LYS A 144 -9.95 17.63 -30.80
CA LYS A 144 -10.15 18.54 -31.95
C LYS A 144 -9.50 19.90 -31.75
N ALA A 145 -9.61 20.46 -30.53
CA ALA A 145 -9.00 21.74 -30.21
C ALA A 145 -7.47 21.70 -30.35
N GLU A 146 -6.84 20.65 -29.80
CA GLU A 146 -5.39 20.47 -29.86
C GLU A 146 -4.90 20.14 -31.27
N GLU A 147 -5.65 19.37 -32.06
CA GLU A 147 -5.35 19.15 -33.49
C GLU A 147 -5.43 20.46 -34.32
N ALA A 148 -6.45 21.28 -34.04
CA ALA A 148 -6.57 22.57 -34.69
C ALA A 148 -5.42 23.52 -34.36
N LEU A 149 -5.02 23.53 -33.06
CA LEU A 149 -3.90 24.33 -32.59
C LEU A 149 -2.57 23.85 -33.20
N PHE A 150 -2.34 22.53 -33.27
CA PHE A 150 -1.19 21.94 -33.95
C PHE A 150 -1.07 22.45 -35.39
N LYS A 151 -2.15 22.34 -36.17
CA LYS A 151 -2.18 22.78 -37.56
C LYS A 151 -1.93 24.29 -37.69
N ALA A 152 -2.49 25.09 -36.78
CA ALA A 152 -2.28 26.54 -36.78
C ALA A 152 -0.81 26.90 -36.49
N ARG A 153 -0.23 26.33 -35.41
CA ARG A 153 1.19 26.58 -35.05
C ARG A 153 2.15 26.12 -36.15
N LYS A 154 1.90 24.94 -36.74
CA LYS A 154 2.71 24.42 -37.87
C LYS A 154 2.69 25.40 -39.05
N ARG A 155 1.52 25.88 -39.47
CA ARG A 155 1.40 26.87 -40.57
C ARG A 155 2.14 28.17 -40.26
N THR A 156 2.05 28.65 -39.04
CA THR A 156 2.74 29.88 -38.62
C THR A 156 4.25 29.74 -38.75
N ILE A 157 4.83 28.65 -38.24
CA ILE A 157 6.27 28.37 -38.30
C ILE A 157 6.73 28.20 -39.77
N GLU A 158 5.99 27.38 -40.53
CA GLU A 158 6.29 27.19 -41.96
C GLU A 158 6.22 28.50 -42.75
N GLY A 159 5.24 29.35 -42.45
CA GLY A 159 5.13 30.69 -43.07
C GLY A 159 6.33 31.61 -42.73
N GLN A 160 6.76 31.63 -41.47
CA GLN A 160 7.94 32.40 -41.05
C GLN A 160 9.22 31.88 -41.71
N LYS A 161 9.42 30.56 -41.79
CA LYS A 161 10.56 29.99 -42.52
C LYS A 161 10.53 30.29 -44.00
N ALA A 162 9.35 30.22 -44.63
CA ALA A 162 9.19 30.56 -46.04
C ALA A 162 9.56 32.01 -46.30
N GLN A 163 9.14 32.93 -45.46
CA GLN A 163 9.49 34.36 -45.57
C GLN A 163 11.02 34.58 -45.42
N LEU A 164 11.69 33.91 -44.51
CA LEU A 164 13.14 34.00 -44.35
C LEU A 164 13.89 33.41 -45.55
N ARG A 165 13.40 32.29 -46.10
CA ARG A 165 13.99 31.70 -47.33
C ARG A 165 13.83 32.62 -48.52
N GLU A 166 12.69 33.21 -48.71
CA GLU A 166 12.47 34.20 -49.78
C GLU A 166 13.43 35.38 -49.65
N ARG A 167 13.69 35.85 -48.41
CA ARG A 167 14.68 36.89 -48.15
C ARG A 167 16.10 36.44 -48.53
N ILE A 168 16.47 35.19 -48.26
CA ILE A 168 17.75 34.61 -48.67
C ILE A 168 17.85 34.63 -50.20
N ASP A 169 16.81 34.23 -50.92
CA ASP A 169 16.81 34.17 -52.38
C ASP A 169 16.92 35.55 -52.99
N GLN A 170 16.27 36.56 -52.41
CA GLN A 170 16.43 37.97 -52.83
C GLN A 170 17.89 38.46 -52.63
N ILE A 171 18.54 38.14 -51.50
CA ILE A 171 19.93 38.52 -51.26
C ILE A 171 20.87 37.76 -52.22
N ARG A 172 20.58 36.52 -52.58
CA ARG A 172 21.35 35.73 -53.56
C ARG A 172 21.27 36.40 -54.94
N GLN A 173 20.11 36.81 -55.39
CA GLN A 173 19.95 37.53 -56.66
C GLN A 173 20.69 38.88 -56.67
N GLU A 174 20.65 39.64 -55.55
CA GLU A 174 21.45 40.83 -55.36
C GLU A 174 22.96 40.52 -55.49
N SER A 175 23.41 39.46 -54.83
CA SER A 175 24.83 39.00 -54.84
C SER A 175 25.27 38.59 -56.27
N GLU A 176 24.43 37.86 -57.01
CA GLU A 176 24.72 37.48 -58.40
C GLU A 176 24.89 38.73 -59.31
N GLY A 177 24.01 39.73 -59.12
CA GLY A 177 24.18 41.00 -59.82
C GLY A 177 25.49 41.74 -59.51
N LEU A 178 25.93 41.70 -58.22
CA LEU A 178 27.21 42.27 -57.81
C LEU A 178 28.40 41.50 -58.40
N VAL A 179 28.30 40.15 -58.46
CA VAL A 179 29.34 39.30 -59.09
C VAL A 179 29.46 39.60 -60.57
N ALA A 180 28.35 39.77 -61.33
CA ALA A 180 28.37 40.15 -62.75
C ALA A 180 29.03 41.50 -62.92
N ARG A 181 28.68 42.51 -62.10
CA ARG A 181 29.31 43.86 -62.16
C ARG A 181 30.82 43.79 -61.82
N ARG A 182 31.27 42.97 -60.88
CA ARG A 182 32.69 42.80 -60.59
C ARG A 182 33.41 42.17 -61.77
N ALA A 183 32.81 41.17 -62.44
CA ALA A 183 33.41 40.57 -63.65
C ALA A 183 33.58 41.57 -64.76
N ALA A 184 32.62 42.42 -65.00
CA ALA A 184 32.73 43.52 -65.99
C ALA A 184 33.88 44.48 -65.61
N LYS A 185 34.06 44.82 -64.32
CA LYS A 185 35.18 45.66 -63.86
C LYS A 185 36.56 44.94 -63.96
N ASP A 186 36.60 43.65 -63.83
CA ASP A 186 37.83 42.83 -64.06
C ASP A 186 38.22 42.89 -65.54
N ASP A 187 37.21 42.86 -66.47
CA ASP A 187 37.48 42.96 -67.88
C ASP A 187 37.94 44.39 -68.28
N GLU A 188 37.31 45.43 -67.71
CA GLU A 188 37.73 46.82 -67.87
C GLU A 188 39.20 47.04 -67.40
N LEU A 189 39.52 46.46 -66.26
CA LEU A 189 40.90 46.54 -65.74
C LEU A 189 41.91 45.89 -66.65
N LYS A 190 41.63 44.74 -67.28
CA LYS A 190 42.50 44.10 -68.24
C LYS A 190 42.74 45.01 -69.46
N LEU A 191 41.72 45.56 -69.98
CA LEU A 191 41.83 46.50 -71.14
C LEU A 191 42.72 47.69 -70.81
N ILE A 192 42.50 48.34 -69.66
CA ILE A 192 43.33 49.45 -69.21
C ILE A 192 44.77 49.03 -68.93
N GLU A 193 45.02 47.81 -68.42
CA GLU A 193 46.40 47.27 -68.23
C GLU A 193 47.11 47.05 -69.55
N GLU A 194 46.39 46.54 -70.59
CA GLU A 194 46.94 46.35 -71.90
C GLU A 194 47.26 47.68 -72.55
N GLU A 195 46.34 48.68 -72.47
CA GLU A 195 46.52 50.02 -72.98
C GLU A 195 47.70 50.74 -72.29
N LEU A 196 47.74 50.66 -70.95
CA LEU A 196 48.83 51.25 -70.19
C LEU A 196 50.21 50.62 -70.55
N ALA A 197 50.27 49.33 -70.78
CA ALA A 197 51.50 48.64 -71.16
C ALA A 197 51.98 49.19 -72.53
N GLY A 198 51.08 49.39 -73.53
CA GLY A 198 51.37 49.99 -74.81
C GLY A 198 51.85 51.39 -74.69
N VAL A 199 51.15 52.27 -73.91
CA VAL A 199 51.49 53.69 -73.75
C VAL A 199 52.82 53.83 -72.97
N VAL A 200 53.17 53.00 -71.99
CA VAL A 200 54.45 52.98 -71.29
C VAL A 200 55.55 52.71 -72.28
N GLN A 201 55.44 51.70 -73.16
CA GLN A 201 56.48 51.40 -74.19
C GLN A 201 56.69 52.61 -75.20
N LEU A 202 55.59 53.33 -75.54
CA LEU A 202 55.69 54.49 -76.38
C LEU A 202 56.39 55.68 -75.64
N HIS A 203 56.11 55.83 -74.35
CA HIS A 203 56.73 56.83 -73.50
C HIS A 203 58.24 56.57 -73.34
N GLU A 204 58.66 55.36 -73.14
CA GLU A 204 60.06 54.95 -73.10
C GLU A 204 60.84 55.31 -74.38
N LYS A 205 60.09 55.29 -75.56
CA LYS A 205 60.61 55.68 -76.83
C LYS A 205 60.46 57.21 -77.06
N GLN A 206 60.04 58.00 -76.07
CA GLN A 206 59.85 59.44 -76.11
C GLN A 206 58.73 59.90 -77.15
N LEU A 207 57.84 58.97 -77.49
CA LEU A 207 56.74 59.24 -78.46
C LEU A 207 55.44 59.79 -77.85
N THR A 208 55.33 59.68 -76.49
CA THR A 208 54.10 60.18 -75.76
C THR A 208 54.56 60.89 -74.44
N PRO A 209 53.80 61.89 -73.97
CA PRO A 209 54.04 62.63 -72.75
C PRO A 209 53.72 61.80 -71.52
N PHE A 210 54.45 61.97 -70.38
CA PHE A 210 54.17 61.30 -69.09
C PHE A 210 52.77 61.53 -68.58
N SER A 211 52.19 62.63 -68.85
CA SER A 211 50.77 62.94 -68.44
C SER A 211 49.75 61.92 -68.93
N GLN A 212 50.01 61.27 -70.09
CA GLN A 212 49.12 60.19 -70.59
C GLN A 212 49.27 58.91 -69.84
N VAL A 213 50.52 58.52 -69.48
CA VAL A 213 50.80 57.35 -68.56
C VAL A 213 50.12 57.59 -67.24
N ALA A 214 50.30 58.78 -66.64
CA ALA A 214 49.72 59.14 -65.33
C ALA A 214 48.19 59.17 -65.34
N ALA A 215 47.59 59.52 -66.44
CA ALA A 215 46.14 59.51 -66.62
C ALA A 215 45.59 58.06 -66.58
N LEU A 216 46.17 57.16 -67.36
CA LEU A 216 45.78 55.72 -67.34
C LEU A 216 46.05 55.04 -66.04
N GLN A 217 47.17 55.39 -65.35
CA GLN A 217 47.43 54.90 -64.02
C GLN A 217 46.35 55.30 -62.99
N ARG A 218 45.83 56.53 -63.05
CA ARG A 218 44.74 56.99 -62.21
C ARG A 218 43.44 56.25 -62.52
N VAL A 219 43.14 55.99 -63.79
CA VAL A 219 41.96 55.20 -64.19
C VAL A 219 42.06 53.76 -63.68
N LYS A 220 43.26 53.14 -63.89
CA LYS A 220 43.53 51.81 -63.31
C LYS A 220 43.30 51.75 -61.79
N ALA A 221 43.85 52.72 -61.04
CA ALA A 221 43.68 52.79 -59.58
C ALA A 221 42.23 52.99 -59.18
N GLN A 222 41.48 53.84 -59.94
CA GLN A 222 40.04 53.99 -59.67
C GLN A 222 39.24 52.72 -59.93
N LEU A 223 39.45 52.02 -61.04
CA LEU A 223 38.80 50.78 -61.40
C LEU A 223 39.11 49.65 -60.37
N ALA A 224 40.37 49.60 -59.94
CA ALA A 224 40.79 48.65 -58.84
C ALA A 224 40.09 48.97 -57.52
N GLY A 225 39.88 50.25 -57.17
CA GLY A 225 39.10 50.67 -56.02
C GLY A 225 37.60 50.25 -56.14
N GLU A 226 36.98 50.46 -57.28
CA GLU A 226 35.58 50.08 -57.58
C GLU A 226 35.43 48.52 -57.48
N ARG A 227 36.37 47.75 -58.04
CA ARG A 227 36.40 46.28 -57.91
C ARG A 227 36.51 45.87 -56.47
N GLY A 228 37.40 46.51 -55.68
CA GLY A 228 37.54 46.25 -54.24
C GLY A 228 36.24 46.49 -53.48
N GLN A 229 35.52 47.59 -53.81
CA GLN A 229 34.22 47.88 -53.22
C GLN A 229 33.20 46.77 -53.52
N LEU A 230 33.09 46.36 -54.81
CA LEU A 230 32.15 45.27 -55.21
C LEU A 230 32.50 43.95 -54.50
N THR A 231 33.78 43.64 -54.29
CA THR A 231 34.20 42.47 -53.56
C THR A 231 33.73 42.51 -52.08
N SER A 232 33.82 43.67 -51.43
CA SER A 232 33.29 43.92 -50.11
C SER A 232 31.79 43.79 -50.02
N ASP A 233 31.07 44.30 -51.04
CA ASP A 233 29.59 44.21 -51.10
C ASP A 233 29.14 42.79 -51.28
N ILE A 234 29.81 41.97 -52.09
CA ILE A 234 29.53 40.51 -52.22
C ILE A 234 29.74 39.82 -50.90
N ALA A 235 30.84 40.10 -50.19
CA ALA A 235 31.12 39.52 -48.87
C ALA A 235 30.03 39.92 -47.87
N ARG A 236 29.55 41.15 -47.86
CA ARG A 236 28.44 41.61 -47.02
C ARG A 236 27.12 40.89 -47.35
N ALA A 237 26.82 40.63 -48.61
CA ALA A 237 25.67 39.87 -49.03
C ALA A 237 25.74 38.41 -48.52
N ALA A 238 26.92 37.77 -48.62
CA ALA A 238 27.12 36.43 -48.08
C ALA A 238 26.93 36.38 -46.54
N THR A 239 27.44 37.38 -45.82
CA THR A 239 27.21 37.48 -44.36
C THR A 239 25.72 37.60 -44.03
N ARG A 240 24.95 38.43 -44.75
CA ARG A 240 23.51 38.57 -44.55
C ARG A 240 22.75 37.28 -44.83
N ILE A 241 23.17 36.46 -45.80
CA ILE A 241 22.60 35.15 -46.07
C ILE A 241 22.80 34.25 -44.83
N THR A 242 24.08 34.12 -44.34
CA THR A 242 24.39 33.30 -43.17
C THR A 242 23.64 33.76 -41.94
N GLU A 243 23.50 35.06 -41.68
CA GLU A 243 22.72 35.61 -40.57
C GLU A 243 21.23 35.20 -40.67
N THR A 244 20.66 35.23 -41.89
CA THR A 244 19.26 34.83 -42.10
C THR A 244 19.08 33.31 -41.96
N GLU A 245 20.05 32.50 -42.39
CA GLU A 245 20.07 31.05 -42.18
C GLU A 245 20.14 30.72 -40.69
N LEU A 246 20.99 31.41 -39.91
CA LEU A 246 21.03 31.29 -38.46
C LEU A 246 19.69 31.66 -37.79
N GLN A 247 18.97 32.67 -38.30
CA GLN A 247 17.62 33.01 -37.80
C GLN A 247 16.62 31.86 -37.97
N ILE A 248 16.71 31.11 -39.09
CA ILE A 248 15.87 29.91 -39.30
C ILE A 248 16.19 28.82 -38.28
N LEU A 249 17.48 28.56 -38.07
CA LEU A 249 17.92 27.57 -37.06
C LEU A 249 17.50 27.98 -35.65
N GLN A 250 17.66 29.26 -35.31
CA GLN A 250 17.25 29.78 -34.00
C GLN A 250 15.74 29.61 -33.78
N LEU A 251 14.90 29.87 -34.78
CA LEU A 251 13.44 29.66 -34.71
C LEU A 251 13.09 28.22 -34.39
N ASP A 252 13.81 27.23 -34.97
CA ASP A 252 13.62 25.81 -34.70
C ASP A 252 14.08 25.42 -33.30
N GLN A 253 15.22 25.94 -32.87
CA GLN A 253 15.76 25.66 -31.53
C GLN A 253 14.85 26.24 -30.45
N ASP A 254 14.41 27.48 -30.57
CA ASP A 254 13.52 28.15 -29.62
C ASP A 254 12.20 27.40 -29.50
N ARG A 255 11.60 27.01 -30.63
CA ARG A 255 10.37 26.20 -30.63
C ARG A 255 10.59 24.85 -29.96
N ARG A 256 11.69 24.16 -30.26
CA ARG A 256 11.99 22.85 -29.64
C ARG A 256 12.19 22.97 -28.13
N ALA A 257 12.89 24.00 -27.68
CA ALA A 257 13.10 24.28 -26.27
C ALA A 257 11.78 24.56 -25.53
N GLU A 258 10.91 25.40 -26.13
CA GLU A 258 9.57 25.69 -25.62
C GLU A 258 8.74 24.42 -25.47
N VAL A 259 8.66 23.59 -26.53
CA VAL A 259 7.89 22.34 -26.57
C VAL A 259 8.39 21.34 -25.54
N LEU A 260 9.71 21.16 -25.40
CA LEU A 260 10.30 20.24 -24.43
C LEU A 260 10.05 20.68 -22.99
N THR A 261 10.11 21.98 -22.72
CA THR A 261 9.81 22.54 -21.40
C THR A 261 8.36 22.32 -21.04
N GLU A 262 7.44 22.67 -21.93
CA GLU A 262 6.00 22.50 -21.73
C GLU A 262 5.63 21.02 -21.59
N LEU A 263 6.26 20.14 -22.39
CA LEU A 263 6.03 18.69 -22.31
C LEU A 263 6.41 18.13 -20.93
N ARG A 264 7.57 18.53 -20.39
CA ARG A 264 8.03 18.13 -19.07
C ARG A 264 7.06 18.58 -17.97
N ASP A 265 6.60 19.83 -18.04
CA ASP A 265 5.65 20.38 -17.06
C ASP A 265 4.33 19.61 -17.08
N ILE A 266 3.83 19.24 -18.26
CA ILE A 266 2.63 18.44 -18.43
C ILE A 266 2.83 17.02 -17.92
N GLU A 267 3.95 16.38 -18.21
CA GLU A 267 4.27 15.03 -17.73
C GLU A 267 4.31 14.98 -16.19
N ASN A 268 4.94 15.97 -15.55
CA ASN A 268 4.95 16.10 -14.11
C ASN A 268 3.53 16.28 -13.55
N LYS A 269 2.72 17.12 -14.18
CA LYS A 269 1.33 17.36 -13.74
C LYS A 269 0.44 16.16 -13.95
N LEU A 270 0.62 15.41 -15.03
CA LEU A 270 -0.09 14.15 -15.28
C LEU A 270 0.27 13.09 -14.23
N ALA A 271 1.54 12.99 -13.83
CA ALA A 271 1.96 12.09 -12.77
C ALA A 271 1.28 12.44 -11.43
N GLU A 272 1.28 13.73 -11.05
CA GLU A 272 0.58 14.20 -9.85
C GLU A 272 -0.92 13.88 -9.88
N LEU A 273 -1.59 14.17 -10.99
CA LEU A 273 -3.03 13.92 -11.15
C LEU A 273 -3.35 12.41 -11.19
N ALA A 274 -2.45 11.57 -11.69
CA ALA A 274 -2.60 10.12 -11.66
C ALA A 274 -2.65 9.60 -10.21
N GLU A 275 -1.77 10.09 -9.34
CA GLU A 275 -1.80 9.76 -7.91
C GLU A 275 -3.07 10.28 -7.23
N GLN A 276 -3.47 11.51 -7.53
CA GLN A 276 -4.73 12.07 -7.02
C GLN A 276 -5.95 11.27 -7.46
N ARG A 277 -5.95 10.76 -8.71
CA ARG A 277 -7.03 9.89 -9.23
C ARG A 277 -7.09 8.57 -8.47
N VAL A 278 -5.94 7.96 -8.17
CA VAL A 278 -5.89 6.72 -7.36
C VAL A 278 -6.50 6.96 -5.98
N ALA A 279 -6.13 8.06 -5.32
CA ALA A 279 -6.68 8.43 -4.02
C ALA A 279 -8.20 8.67 -4.07
N ALA A 280 -8.68 9.41 -5.08
CA ALA A 280 -10.12 9.67 -5.26
C ALA A 280 -10.93 8.41 -5.59
N LEU A 281 -10.35 7.47 -6.35
CA LEU A 281 -10.97 6.17 -6.63
C LEU A 281 -11.05 5.29 -5.37
N ASP A 282 -10.03 5.31 -4.53
CA ASP A 282 -10.04 4.59 -3.26
C ASP A 282 -11.08 5.17 -2.29
N GLU A 283 -11.18 6.50 -2.23
CA GLU A 283 -12.22 7.19 -1.46
C GLU A 283 -13.63 6.82 -1.96
N LEU A 284 -13.84 6.79 -3.28
CA LEU A 284 -15.12 6.38 -3.87
C LEU A 284 -15.47 4.93 -3.57
N LYS A 285 -14.51 4.00 -3.51
CA LYS A 285 -14.76 2.61 -3.09
C LYS A 285 -15.22 2.53 -1.64
N ARG A 286 -14.65 3.35 -0.77
CA ARG A 286 -14.98 3.39 0.68
C ARG A 286 -16.35 3.97 0.98
N VAL A 287 -16.96 4.69 0.05
CA VAL A 287 -18.35 5.15 0.18
C VAL A 287 -19.31 3.98 0.50
N ASN A 288 -19.01 2.78 0.01
CA ASN A 288 -19.73 1.55 0.34
C ASN A 288 -19.08 0.88 1.55
N ILE A 289 -19.77 0.89 2.68
CA ILE A 289 -19.37 0.21 3.90
C ILE A 289 -19.85 -1.22 3.82
N LEU A 290 -18.92 -2.17 3.71
CA LEU A 290 -19.18 -3.58 3.51
C LEU A 290 -18.96 -4.39 4.79
N ALA A 291 -19.65 -5.54 4.91
CA ALA A 291 -19.43 -6.47 5.99
C ALA A 291 -18.05 -7.14 5.89
N PRO A 292 -17.21 -7.08 6.95
CA PRO A 292 -15.90 -7.71 6.95
C PRO A 292 -15.93 -9.23 7.07
N GLN A 293 -17.05 -9.80 7.57
CA GLN A 293 -17.25 -11.25 7.77
C GLN A 293 -18.75 -11.58 7.83
N ASP A 294 -19.05 -12.88 7.75
CA ASP A 294 -20.41 -13.40 7.98
C ASP A 294 -20.81 -13.20 9.44
N GLY A 295 -22.05 -12.77 9.69
CA GLY A 295 -22.50 -12.57 11.05
C GLY A 295 -23.86 -11.90 11.20
N LEU A 296 -24.15 -11.50 12.42
CA LEU A 296 -25.33 -10.71 12.79
C LEU A 296 -24.90 -9.28 13.13
N VAL A 297 -25.62 -8.31 12.60
CA VAL A 297 -25.46 -6.90 12.94
C VAL A 297 -25.93 -6.65 14.37
N HIS A 298 -25.07 -6.06 15.19
CA HIS A 298 -25.30 -5.68 16.58
C HIS A 298 -24.87 -4.24 16.82
N GLU A 299 -25.55 -3.55 17.73
CA GLU A 299 -25.23 -2.15 18.13
C GLU A 299 -25.07 -1.19 16.93
N LEU A 300 -26.04 -1.20 15.99
CA LEU A 300 -26.07 -0.21 14.93
C LEU A 300 -26.28 1.19 15.54
N ALA A 301 -25.25 2.07 15.42
CA ALA A 301 -25.28 3.42 15.98
C ALA A 301 -25.99 4.44 15.08
N VAL A 302 -26.04 4.16 13.77
CA VAL A 302 -26.57 5.08 12.75
C VAL A 302 -27.97 4.62 12.30
N HIS A 303 -28.96 5.51 12.50
CA HIS A 303 -30.37 5.17 12.24
C HIS A 303 -31.04 6.11 11.23
N THR A 304 -30.39 7.20 10.83
CA THR A 304 -31.00 8.28 10.04
C THR A 304 -30.23 8.49 8.73
N ILE A 305 -30.94 8.49 7.59
CA ILE A 305 -30.42 8.95 6.31
C ILE A 305 -30.17 10.46 6.41
N GLY A 306 -29.03 10.93 5.91
CA GLY A 306 -28.57 12.31 6.09
C GLY A 306 -27.80 12.54 7.40
N GLY A 307 -27.69 11.53 8.28
CA GLY A 307 -26.85 11.57 9.47
C GLY A 307 -25.37 11.67 9.11
N VAL A 308 -24.56 12.24 10.01
CA VAL A 308 -23.11 12.40 9.80
C VAL A 308 -22.38 11.37 10.64
N ILE A 309 -21.50 10.60 10.01
CA ILE A 309 -20.57 9.67 10.66
C ILE A 309 -19.23 10.39 10.80
N THR A 310 -18.67 10.37 12.01
CA THR A 310 -17.36 10.96 12.27
C THR A 310 -16.20 9.99 11.94
N PRO A 311 -15.01 10.49 11.64
CA PRO A 311 -13.85 9.63 11.37
C PRO A 311 -13.52 8.71 12.55
N GLY A 312 -13.39 7.40 12.30
CA GLY A 312 -13.07 6.39 13.32
C GLY A 312 -14.22 6.00 14.23
N GLU A 313 -15.41 6.55 14.06
CA GLU A 313 -16.59 6.17 14.82
C GLU A 313 -17.01 4.73 14.54
N THR A 314 -17.40 4.00 15.59
CA THR A 314 -17.97 2.65 15.45
C THR A 314 -19.41 2.76 14.99
N ILE A 315 -19.67 2.29 13.78
CA ILE A 315 -20.99 2.35 13.12
C ILE A 315 -21.88 1.18 13.59
N MET A 316 -21.31 0.00 13.67
CA MET A 316 -21.97 -1.23 14.13
C MET A 316 -20.93 -2.29 14.48
N GLN A 317 -21.40 -3.36 15.09
CA GLN A 317 -20.62 -4.56 15.37
C GLN A 317 -21.18 -5.72 14.55
N ILE A 318 -20.29 -6.62 14.09
CA ILE A 318 -20.70 -7.88 13.45
C ILE A 318 -20.25 -9.02 14.33
N VAL A 319 -21.26 -9.74 14.87
CA VAL A 319 -21.08 -10.93 15.70
C VAL A 319 -21.10 -12.16 14.78
N PRO A 320 -20.02 -12.95 14.71
CA PRO A 320 -20.00 -14.14 13.88
C PRO A 320 -21.03 -15.16 14.36
N VAL A 321 -21.73 -15.81 13.41
CA VAL A 321 -22.82 -16.78 13.73
C VAL A 321 -22.34 -18.21 13.56
N ASN A 322 -21.33 -18.43 12.74
CA ASN A 322 -20.88 -19.79 12.37
C ASN A 322 -19.55 -20.19 13.01
N ASP A 323 -19.01 -19.38 13.93
CA ASP A 323 -17.77 -19.72 14.59
C ASP A 323 -17.99 -20.83 15.64
N ALA A 324 -16.99 -21.65 15.85
CA ALA A 324 -17.01 -22.71 16.84
C ALA A 324 -17.31 -22.11 18.23
N LEU A 325 -18.11 -22.83 19.00
CA LEU A 325 -18.32 -22.50 20.41
C LEU A 325 -17.17 -23.09 21.20
N VAL A 326 -16.49 -22.25 21.97
CA VAL A 326 -15.42 -22.66 22.88
C VAL A 326 -15.81 -22.31 24.31
N VAL A 327 -15.23 -23.01 25.26
CA VAL A 327 -15.40 -22.73 26.70
C VAL A 327 -14.22 -21.89 27.18
N GLU A 328 -14.51 -20.73 27.74
CA GLU A 328 -13.54 -19.95 28.50
C GLU A 328 -13.69 -20.28 30.01
N ALA A 329 -12.74 -21.02 30.54
CA ALA A 329 -12.69 -21.39 31.96
C ALA A 329 -11.72 -20.46 32.72
N ARG A 330 -12.09 -20.12 33.96
CA ARG A 330 -11.29 -19.29 34.86
C ARG A 330 -10.57 -20.17 35.86
N VAL A 331 -9.26 -20.25 35.72
CA VAL A 331 -8.40 -21.09 36.58
C VAL A 331 -7.67 -20.22 37.58
N ARG A 332 -7.64 -20.66 38.83
CA ARG A 332 -6.92 -19.96 39.89
C ARG A 332 -5.41 -19.99 39.64
N PRO A 333 -4.68 -18.94 40.05
CA PRO A 333 -3.24 -18.89 39.86
C PRO A 333 -2.49 -20.02 40.55
N SER A 334 -3.05 -20.59 41.63
CA SER A 334 -2.48 -21.73 42.34
C SER A 334 -2.47 -23.05 41.57
N ASP A 335 -3.31 -23.18 40.54
CA ASP A 335 -3.55 -24.45 39.86
C ASP A 335 -3.01 -24.43 38.39
N ILE A 336 -2.46 -23.29 37.95
CA ILE A 336 -2.00 -23.12 36.57
C ILE A 336 -0.80 -24.00 36.19
N ASP A 337 0.06 -24.32 37.17
CA ASP A 337 1.25 -25.16 36.96
C ASP A 337 0.92 -26.60 36.54
N GLN A 338 -0.34 -27.01 36.74
CA GLN A 338 -0.82 -28.36 36.45
C GLN A 338 -1.48 -28.44 35.06
N LEU A 339 -1.62 -27.31 34.35
CA LEU A 339 -2.34 -27.26 33.10
C LEU A 339 -1.38 -27.12 31.91
N HIS A 340 -1.69 -27.85 30.86
CA HIS A 340 -0.93 -27.83 29.60
C HIS A 340 -1.91 -27.92 28.42
N ALA A 341 -1.57 -27.32 27.31
CA ALA A 341 -2.33 -27.46 26.06
C ALA A 341 -2.40 -28.96 25.66
N GLY A 342 -3.53 -29.39 25.17
CA GLY A 342 -3.81 -30.75 24.77
C GLY A 342 -4.41 -31.65 25.88
N GLN A 343 -4.58 -31.14 27.10
CA GLN A 343 -5.27 -31.90 28.18
C GLN A 343 -6.76 -32.05 27.88
N GLN A 344 -7.32 -33.20 28.27
CA GLN A 344 -8.76 -33.43 28.20
C GLN A 344 -9.47 -32.73 29.35
N ALA A 345 -10.65 -32.21 29.04
CA ALA A 345 -11.54 -31.59 30.01
C ALA A 345 -12.96 -32.14 29.86
N VAL A 346 -13.58 -32.44 30.97
CA VAL A 346 -14.98 -32.79 31.04
C VAL A 346 -15.79 -31.54 31.33
N LEU A 347 -16.77 -31.24 30.49
CA LEU A 347 -17.58 -30.02 30.53
C LEU A 347 -19.00 -30.36 31.02
N ARG A 348 -19.40 -29.73 32.11
CA ARG A 348 -20.74 -29.83 32.67
C ARG A 348 -21.46 -28.51 32.56
N PHE A 349 -22.58 -28.51 31.86
CA PHE A 349 -23.39 -27.30 31.63
C PHE A 349 -24.46 -27.18 32.74
N SER A 350 -24.25 -26.25 33.66
CA SER A 350 -25.15 -26.03 34.79
C SER A 350 -26.50 -25.42 34.36
N ALA A 351 -26.61 -24.89 33.16
CA ALA A 351 -27.86 -24.39 32.60
C ALA A 351 -28.86 -25.49 32.20
N PHE A 352 -28.37 -26.74 32.05
CA PHE A 352 -29.20 -27.88 31.70
C PHE A 352 -29.44 -28.82 32.89
N ASN A 353 -30.40 -29.72 32.77
CA ASN A 353 -30.67 -30.70 33.80
C ASN A 353 -29.54 -31.73 33.91
N GLN A 354 -28.74 -31.66 34.99
CA GLN A 354 -27.57 -32.48 35.22
C GLN A 354 -27.82 -34.00 35.24
N ARG A 355 -29.08 -34.44 35.40
CA ARG A 355 -29.40 -35.89 35.43
C ARG A 355 -29.63 -36.46 34.01
N THR A 356 -29.99 -35.64 33.04
CA THR A 356 -30.36 -36.06 31.69
C THR A 356 -29.43 -35.60 30.61
N THR A 357 -28.58 -34.60 30.89
CA THR A 357 -27.65 -34.06 29.93
C THR A 357 -26.31 -34.81 29.96
N PRO A 358 -25.82 -35.33 28.85
CA PRO A 358 -24.50 -35.98 28.80
C PRO A 358 -23.39 -34.99 29.10
N GLU A 359 -22.35 -35.46 29.75
CA GLU A 359 -21.08 -34.70 29.87
C GLU A 359 -20.43 -34.63 28.51
N LEU A 360 -19.94 -33.46 28.16
CA LEU A 360 -19.17 -33.25 26.91
C LEU A 360 -17.67 -33.28 27.20
N PHE A 361 -16.92 -33.74 26.23
CA PHE A 361 -15.48 -33.72 26.28
C PHE A 361 -14.94 -32.58 25.44
N GLY A 362 -13.93 -31.90 26.00
CA GLY A 362 -13.21 -30.85 25.28
C GLY A 362 -11.70 -31.04 25.46
N THR A 363 -10.95 -30.31 24.70
CA THR A 363 -9.49 -30.29 24.78
C THR A 363 -9.00 -28.88 25.08
N VAL A 364 -8.09 -28.73 26.02
CA VAL A 364 -7.45 -27.45 26.33
C VAL A 364 -6.66 -27.00 25.10
N GLU A 365 -7.13 -25.93 24.45
CA GLU A 365 -6.49 -25.36 23.27
C GLU A 365 -5.39 -24.38 23.65
N THR A 366 -5.74 -23.38 24.48
CA THR A 366 -4.80 -22.32 24.88
C THR A 366 -4.96 -21.99 26.38
N ILE A 367 -3.83 -21.66 27.00
CA ILE A 367 -3.76 -21.17 28.37
C ILE A 367 -3.25 -19.72 28.29
N GLY A 368 -4.03 -18.78 28.81
CA GLY A 368 -3.67 -17.35 28.79
C GLY A 368 -2.33 -17.13 29.53
N ALA A 369 -1.43 -16.43 28.87
CA ALA A 369 -0.11 -16.08 29.45
C ALA A 369 -0.20 -14.99 30.52
N ASN A 370 -1.27 -14.20 30.51
CA ASN A 370 -1.46 -13.06 31.41
C ASN A 370 -2.56 -13.35 32.45
N LEU A 371 -2.33 -12.80 33.62
CA LEU A 371 -3.31 -12.83 34.70
C LEU A 371 -4.43 -11.83 34.42
N SER A 372 -5.66 -12.29 34.37
CA SER A 372 -6.84 -11.43 34.30
C SER A 372 -7.31 -11.08 35.70
N ALA A 373 -7.81 -9.86 35.92
CA ALA A 373 -8.35 -9.42 37.17
C ALA A 373 -9.74 -8.79 37.03
N SER A 374 -10.65 -9.08 37.91
CA SER A 374 -11.92 -8.35 38.01
C SER A 374 -11.69 -6.98 38.60
N LYS A 375 -12.18 -5.94 37.93
CA LYS A 375 -12.14 -4.57 38.44
C LYS A 375 -13.03 -4.33 39.67
N GLU A 376 -14.03 -5.18 39.85
CA GLU A 376 -15.05 -5.03 40.91
C GLU A 376 -14.69 -5.86 42.15
N THR A 377 -14.22 -7.09 41.98
CA THR A 377 -13.95 -8.03 43.09
C THR A 377 -12.48 -8.18 43.45
N GLY A 378 -11.56 -7.73 42.58
CA GLY A 378 -10.12 -7.91 42.74
C GLY A 378 -9.64 -9.36 42.56
N GLU A 379 -10.53 -10.29 42.22
CA GLU A 379 -10.17 -11.68 41.95
C GLU A 379 -9.29 -11.77 40.69
N THR A 380 -8.29 -12.63 40.78
CA THR A 380 -7.36 -12.87 39.68
C THR A 380 -7.45 -14.32 39.19
N TRP A 381 -7.42 -14.51 37.87
CA TRP A 381 -7.48 -15.83 37.24
C TRP A 381 -6.69 -15.88 35.95
N TYR A 382 -6.35 -17.08 35.51
CA TYR A 382 -5.91 -17.35 34.14
C TYR A 382 -7.10 -17.81 33.32
N THR A 383 -7.23 -17.28 32.09
CA THR A 383 -8.25 -17.72 31.15
C THR A 383 -7.72 -18.91 30.36
N VAL A 384 -8.44 -20.03 30.42
CA VAL A 384 -8.13 -21.26 29.68
C VAL A 384 -9.22 -21.47 28.64
N ARG A 385 -8.84 -21.63 27.39
CA ARG A 385 -9.77 -21.97 26.30
C ARG A 385 -9.78 -23.48 26.10
N ILE A 386 -11.00 -24.01 26.02
CA ILE A 386 -11.26 -25.44 25.82
C ILE A 386 -12.10 -25.55 24.54
N ASP A 387 -11.55 -26.20 23.53
CA ASP A 387 -12.25 -26.50 22.29
C ASP A 387 -13.16 -27.72 22.47
N MET A 388 -14.33 -27.65 21.81
CA MET A 388 -15.31 -28.74 21.79
C MET A 388 -15.52 -29.18 20.32
N SER A 389 -15.23 -30.43 20.03
CA SER A 389 -15.48 -30.95 18.68
C SER A 389 -16.95 -30.89 18.31
N ARG A 390 -17.24 -30.73 17.02
CA ARG A 390 -18.64 -30.71 16.52
C ARG A 390 -19.37 -32.02 16.84
N GLU A 391 -18.64 -33.13 16.91
CA GLU A 391 -19.18 -34.42 17.24
C GLU A 391 -19.68 -34.49 18.70
N GLU A 392 -18.92 -33.90 19.63
CA GLU A 392 -19.30 -33.78 21.02
C GLU A 392 -20.52 -32.87 21.21
N ILE A 393 -20.56 -31.73 20.52
CA ILE A 393 -21.72 -30.81 20.54
C ILE A 393 -22.97 -31.52 20.00
N ALA A 394 -22.84 -32.36 18.96
CA ALA A 394 -23.95 -33.12 18.40
C ALA A 394 -24.57 -34.13 19.39
N ARG A 395 -23.84 -34.60 20.43
CA ARG A 395 -24.35 -35.49 21.49
C ARG A 395 -25.43 -34.84 22.36
N LEU A 396 -25.52 -33.51 22.37
CA LEU A 396 -26.59 -32.78 23.07
C LEU A 396 -27.96 -32.94 22.41
N GLY A 397 -28.03 -33.46 21.18
CA GLY A 397 -29.29 -33.70 20.47
C GLY A 397 -30.07 -32.40 20.22
N ASN A 398 -31.22 -32.22 20.88
CA ASN A 398 -32.11 -31.04 20.71
C ASN A 398 -31.71 -29.84 21.59
N LEU A 399 -30.66 -29.96 22.44
CA LEU A 399 -30.22 -28.87 23.29
C LEU A 399 -29.23 -27.97 22.51
N VAL A 400 -29.51 -26.68 22.46
CA VAL A 400 -28.69 -25.71 21.74
C VAL A 400 -27.84 -24.95 22.75
N LEU A 401 -26.51 -24.98 22.55
CA LEU A 401 -25.60 -24.14 23.31
C LEU A 401 -25.70 -22.70 22.85
N GLN A 402 -25.72 -21.78 23.79
CA GLN A 402 -25.73 -20.34 23.54
C GLN A 402 -24.53 -19.68 24.21
N SER A 403 -23.97 -18.68 23.56
CA SER A 403 -22.93 -17.84 24.17
C SER A 403 -23.44 -17.23 25.47
N GLY A 404 -22.58 -17.23 26.51
CA GLY A 404 -22.92 -16.78 27.86
C GLY A 404 -23.44 -17.88 28.79
N MET A 405 -23.68 -19.11 28.31
CA MET A 405 -24.09 -20.22 29.19
C MET A 405 -22.96 -20.57 30.15
N PRO A 406 -23.28 -20.72 31.48
CA PRO A 406 -22.30 -21.14 32.47
C PRO A 406 -21.95 -22.64 32.32
N VAL A 407 -20.70 -22.95 32.48
CA VAL A 407 -20.13 -24.32 32.41
C VAL A 407 -19.10 -24.52 33.50
N GLU A 408 -19.04 -25.74 34.03
CA GLU A 408 -17.95 -26.18 34.92
C GLU A 408 -17.02 -27.09 34.13
N ALA A 409 -15.77 -26.66 34.00
CA ALA A 409 -14.73 -27.44 33.32
C ALA A 409 -13.90 -28.22 34.34
N PHE A 410 -13.86 -29.53 34.19
CA PHE A 410 -13.02 -30.44 34.94
C PHE A 410 -11.82 -30.84 34.06
N ILE A 411 -10.71 -30.10 34.19
CA ILE A 411 -9.52 -30.33 33.38
C ILE A 411 -8.69 -31.41 34.01
N GLU A 412 -8.50 -32.53 33.30
CA GLU A 412 -7.75 -33.69 33.83
C GLU A 412 -6.26 -33.33 34.03
N THR A 413 -5.81 -33.44 35.29
CA THR A 413 -4.40 -33.33 35.60
C THR A 413 -3.82 -34.75 35.70
N GLY A 414 -2.55 -34.91 35.38
CA GLY A 414 -1.92 -36.24 35.33
C GLY A 414 -2.20 -37.12 36.55
N GLU A 415 -2.13 -38.42 36.35
CA GLU A 415 -2.33 -39.45 37.40
C GLU A 415 -1.33 -39.26 38.53
N ARG A 416 -1.84 -39.16 39.76
CA ARG A 416 -1.02 -39.11 41.00
C ARG A 416 -1.33 -40.29 41.87
N THR A 417 -0.30 -40.83 42.58
CA THR A 417 -0.52 -41.92 43.53
C THR A 417 -1.25 -41.41 44.78
N ALA A 418 -2.12 -42.24 45.34
CA ALA A 418 -2.86 -41.92 46.58
C ALA A 418 -1.91 -41.51 47.73
N LEU A 419 -0.71 -42.09 47.77
CA LEU A 419 0.34 -41.72 48.71
C LEU A 419 0.83 -40.27 48.51
N SER A 420 1.05 -39.85 47.27
CA SER A 420 1.48 -38.47 46.95
C SER A 420 0.44 -37.42 47.33
N TYR A 421 -0.85 -37.77 47.22
CA TYR A 421 -1.96 -36.89 47.59
C TYR A 421 -2.01 -36.64 49.12
N LEU A 422 -1.70 -37.67 49.93
CA LEU A 422 -1.67 -37.56 51.39
C LEU A 422 -0.39 -36.91 51.93
N THR A 423 0.74 -37.11 51.25
CA THR A 423 2.05 -36.65 51.78
C THR A 423 2.41 -35.24 51.29
N LYS A 424 1.93 -34.78 50.08
CA LYS A 424 2.27 -33.47 49.50
C LYS A 424 1.88 -32.29 50.39
N PRO A 425 0.68 -32.21 51.01
CA PRO A 425 0.33 -31.09 51.90
C PRO A 425 1.25 -30.98 53.12
N LEU A 426 1.68 -32.12 53.65
CA LEU A 426 2.61 -32.18 54.78
C LEU A 426 4.03 -31.79 54.37
N ALA A 427 4.48 -32.28 53.22
CA ALA A 427 5.78 -31.92 52.65
C ALA A 427 5.87 -30.43 52.28
N ASP A 428 4.82 -29.88 51.71
CA ASP A 428 4.74 -28.46 51.35
C ASP A 428 4.69 -27.55 52.59
N GLN A 429 4.00 -27.98 53.69
CA GLN A 429 4.01 -27.25 54.95
C GLN A 429 5.39 -27.28 55.60
N ILE A 430 6.07 -28.45 55.64
CA ILE A 430 7.43 -28.61 56.17
C ILE A 430 8.42 -27.78 55.34
N ALA A 431 8.30 -27.79 54.01
CA ALA A 431 9.15 -27.00 53.10
C ALA A 431 8.96 -25.48 53.28
N ARG A 432 7.72 -25.03 53.60
CA ARG A 432 7.45 -23.63 53.96
C ARG A 432 8.00 -23.24 55.32
N ALA A 433 7.85 -24.13 56.31
CA ALA A 433 8.36 -23.91 57.66
C ALA A 433 9.90 -23.92 57.74
N MET A 434 10.57 -24.54 56.76
CA MET A 434 12.04 -24.56 56.63
C MET A 434 12.60 -23.43 55.73
N ARG A 435 11.74 -22.61 55.16
CA ARG A 435 12.10 -21.41 54.37
C ARG A 435 11.67 -20.14 55.08
N GLU A 436 11.97 -20.02 56.34
CA GLU A 436 12.06 -18.72 56.99
C GLU A 436 13.49 -18.20 56.78
N ASP A 437 13.60 -17.25 55.85
CA ASP A 437 14.59 -16.15 55.84
C ASP A 437 13.97 -14.96 55.13
#